data_67c07ef961e8dd91ed3a5b9c4d7f95f3
#
_entry.id   67c07ef961e8dd91ed3a5b9c4d7f95f3
#
_cell.length_a   1.000
_cell.length_b   1.000
_cell.length_c   1.000
_cell.angle_alpha   90.00
_cell.angle_beta   90.00
_cell.angle_gamma   90.00
#
_symmetry.space_group_name_H-M   'P 1'
#
loop_
_entity.id
_entity.type
_entity.pdbx_description
1 polymer ?
#
loop_
_entity_poly.entity_id
_entity_poly.type
_entity_poly.pdbx_seq_one_letter_code
_entity_poly.pdbx_strand_id
1 'polypeptide(L)'
;MKITVLALLLSVSLFACKPGKLETVYTPKDYANDDFNEFPKVKNQTLNIVTIAPETPEGKESYTVSFKDTTVAVQDNPKPLANKFKEARFINTQKTAVLVQVEDGTGLVSPFYVVSITDGKVSVTSLNRASNGKNDKKYTKGIQEMSLSNIIVNNDFAIALVNGKIYPIKRQQEGERIQGDFLFNSSDKKTLVFVTGNSLYQVNYRTGETNNLALPAKVAQSADVANEIRQGYSWATNAKGTSFLKQNPDDNRIVDISEFKK
;
A
#
# COMPACT_ATOMS: atom_id res chain seq x y z
N MET A 1 42.67 28.50 -68.03
CA MET A 1 42.78 28.16 -66.58
C MET A 1 41.43 28.36 -65.93
N LYS A 2 40.70 27.28 -65.67
CA LYS A 2 39.39 27.33 -65.02
C LYS A 2 39.57 26.88 -63.60
N ILE A 3 39.35 27.78 -62.68
CA ILE A 3 39.36 27.49 -61.23
C ILE A 3 37.95 27.08 -60.83
N THR A 4 37.80 25.81 -60.51
CA THR A 4 36.52 25.26 -60.00
C THR A 4 36.52 25.43 -58.47
N VAL A 5 35.67 26.32 -58.00
CA VAL A 5 35.41 26.50 -56.54
C VAL A 5 34.47 25.38 -56.08
N LEU A 6 35.04 24.44 -55.35
CA LEU A 6 34.24 23.38 -54.64
C LEU A 6 33.63 23.95 -53.37
N ALA A 7 32.35 24.27 -53.42
CA ALA A 7 31.63 24.67 -52.25
C ALA A 7 31.31 23.42 -51.42
N LEU A 8 32.05 23.23 -50.34
CA LEU A 8 31.79 22.19 -49.31
C LEU A 8 30.65 22.65 -48.46
N LEU A 9 29.42 22.16 -48.77
CA LEU A 9 28.25 22.33 -47.92
C LEU A 9 28.42 21.43 -46.67
N LEU A 10 28.91 22.04 -45.60
CA LEU A 10 28.90 21.43 -44.27
C LEU A 10 27.47 21.42 -43.77
N SER A 11 26.73 20.34 -44.02
CA SER A 11 25.45 20.09 -43.38
C SER A 11 25.68 19.74 -41.90
N VAL A 12 25.64 20.77 -41.04
CA VAL A 12 25.57 20.60 -39.61
C VAL A 12 24.18 20.05 -39.31
N SER A 13 24.05 18.73 -39.27
CA SER A 13 22.91 18.05 -38.71
C SER A 13 22.90 18.35 -37.21
N LEU A 14 22.14 19.37 -36.84
CA LEU A 14 21.73 19.62 -35.44
C LEU A 14 20.89 18.42 -35.02
N PHE A 15 21.54 17.38 -34.49
CA PHE A 15 20.85 16.42 -33.66
C PHE A 15 20.33 17.21 -32.44
N ALA A 16 19.09 17.65 -32.55
CA ALA A 16 18.34 18.10 -31.40
C ALA A 16 18.15 16.88 -30.48
N CYS A 17 19.13 16.60 -29.63
CA CYS A 17 18.94 15.77 -28.46
C CYS A 17 17.77 16.40 -27.72
N LYS A 18 16.59 15.79 -27.80
CA LYS A 18 15.53 16.09 -26.80
C LYS A 18 16.22 15.92 -25.45
N PRO A 19 16.24 16.95 -24.58
CA PRO A 19 16.82 16.78 -23.26
C PRO A 19 16.08 15.63 -22.62
N GLY A 20 16.74 14.49 -22.46
CA GLY A 20 16.20 13.37 -21.71
C GLY A 20 15.81 13.92 -20.34
N LYS A 21 14.63 13.56 -19.84
CA LYS A 21 14.26 13.94 -18.47
C LYS A 21 15.39 13.49 -17.55
N LEU A 22 15.92 14.41 -16.78
CA LEU A 22 16.93 14.10 -15.77
C LEU A 22 16.33 13.02 -14.83
N GLU A 23 17.09 12.00 -14.55
CA GLU A 23 16.74 10.95 -13.62
C GLU A 23 17.60 11.06 -12.38
N THR A 24 16.99 11.00 -11.21
CA THR A 24 17.71 10.95 -9.94
C THR A 24 17.38 9.65 -9.22
N VAL A 25 18.42 8.94 -8.86
CA VAL A 25 18.35 7.65 -8.17
C VAL A 25 18.35 7.86 -6.67
N TYR A 26 17.40 7.22 -6.00
CA TYR A 26 17.25 7.27 -4.56
C TYR A 26 17.38 5.87 -3.96
N THR A 27 18.21 5.76 -2.92
CA THR A 27 18.26 4.56 -2.09
C THR A 27 17.22 4.69 -0.97
N PRO A 28 16.29 3.73 -0.83
CA PRO A 28 15.29 3.76 0.21
C PRO A 28 15.90 3.67 1.59
N LYS A 29 15.36 4.45 2.55
CA LYS A 29 15.55 4.24 3.98
C LYS A 29 14.40 3.39 4.53
N ASP A 30 14.63 2.68 5.61
CA ASP A 30 13.56 1.96 6.30
C ASP A 30 12.60 2.93 6.99
N TYR A 31 11.31 2.57 7.04
CA TYR A 31 10.28 3.36 7.71
C TYR A 31 10.54 3.40 9.23
N ALA A 32 10.57 4.61 9.78
CA ALA A 32 10.82 4.89 11.20
C ALA A 32 9.88 5.96 11.77
N ASN A 33 8.57 5.82 11.55
CA ASN A 33 7.54 6.81 11.90
C ASN A 33 7.70 8.16 11.20
N ASP A 34 8.12 8.12 9.94
CA ASP A 34 8.26 9.30 9.10
C ASP A 34 6.92 10.05 8.97
N ASP A 35 6.98 11.37 8.98
CA ASP A 35 5.83 12.22 8.69
C ASP A 35 5.81 12.56 7.19
N PHE A 36 4.73 12.20 6.53
CA PHE A 36 4.50 12.45 5.11
C PHE A 36 3.46 13.56 4.86
N ASN A 37 3.23 14.41 5.86
CA ASN A 37 2.23 15.48 5.81
C ASN A 37 2.84 16.87 5.61
N GLU A 38 3.85 17.00 4.79
CA GLU A 38 4.45 18.29 4.50
C GLU A 38 3.54 19.14 3.60
N PHE A 39 3.37 20.39 3.96
CA PHE A 39 2.69 21.37 3.12
C PHE A 39 3.70 22.06 2.20
N PRO A 40 3.47 22.07 0.87
CA PRO A 40 4.35 22.76 -0.04
C PRO A 40 4.33 24.27 0.26
N LYS A 41 5.50 24.84 0.53
CA LYS A 41 5.66 26.27 0.84
C LYS A 41 5.55 27.14 -0.42
N VAL A 42 5.76 26.56 -1.59
CA VAL A 42 5.79 27.26 -2.87
C VAL A 42 5.02 26.44 -3.92
N LYS A 43 4.38 27.12 -4.85
CA LYS A 43 3.78 26.48 -6.03
C LYS A 43 4.83 25.63 -6.76
N ASN A 44 4.48 24.43 -7.19
CA ASN A 44 5.36 23.46 -7.84
C ASN A 44 6.32 22.66 -6.90
N GLN A 45 6.12 22.69 -5.61
CA GLN A 45 6.77 21.77 -4.67
C GLN A 45 5.92 20.52 -4.42
N THR A 46 5.33 19.98 -5.47
CA THR A 46 4.52 18.77 -5.44
C THR A 46 5.14 17.71 -6.33
N LEU A 47 4.90 16.45 -5.99
CA LEU A 47 5.21 15.33 -6.86
C LEU A 47 4.19 15.27 -8.01
N ASN A 48 4.62 14.74 -9.14
CA ASN A 48 3.74 14.44 -10.27
C ASN A 48 3.78 12.94 -10.56
N ILE A 49 2.61 12.38 -10.81
CA ILE A 49 2.45 11.00 -11.30
C ILE A 49 2.10 11.10 -12.78
N VAL A 50 2.83 10.38 -13.62
CA VAL A 50 2.55 10.29 -15.05
C VAL A 50 2.25 8.84 -15.38
N THR A 51 1.08 8.59 -15.95
CA THR A 51 0.69 7.26 -16.44
C THR A 51 1.38 6.99 -17.78
N ILE A 52 1.89 5.81 -17.92
CA ILE A 52 2.48 5.29 -19.16
C ILE A 52 1.53 4.23 -19.69
N ALA A 53 1.04 4.43 -20.90
CA ALA A 53 0.20 3.44 -21.56
C ALA A 53 0.98 2.13 -21.77
N PRO A 54 0.31 0.97 -21.74
CA PRO A 54 0.92 -0.31 -21.98
C PRO A 54 1.43 -0.39 -23.44
N GLU A 55 2.51 -1.14 -23.64
CA GLU A 55 3.08 -1.35 -24.97
C GLU A 55 2.24 -2.33 -25.83
N THR A 56 1.41 -3.15 -25.18
CA THR A 56 0.50 -4.12 -25.84
C THR A 56 -0.91 -3.98 -25.28
N PRO A 57 -1.96 -4.38 -26.02
CA PRO A 57 -3.34 -4.30 -25.56
C PRO A 57 -3.63 -5.05 -24.25
N GLU A 58 -2.93 -6.16 -24.01
CA GLU A 58 -3.05 -6.95 -22.79
C GLU A 58 -2.13 -6.46 -21.67
N GLY A 59 -1.28 -5.49 -21.96
CA GLY A 59 -0.35 -4.91 -21.00
C GLY A 59 -1.09 -4.10 -19.93
N LYS A 60 -0.41 -3.87 -18.82
CA LYS A 60 -0.90 -2.99 -17.75
C LYS A 60 -0.24 -1.63 -17.85
N GLU A 61 -0.97 -0.60 -17.46
CA GLU A 61 -0.39 0.73 -17.27
C GLU A 61 0.74 0.67 -16.24
N SER A 62 1.71 1.52 -16.45
CA SER A 62 2.78 1.77 -15.49
C SER A 62 2.87 3.27 -15.19
N TYR A 63 3.62 3.62 -14.17
CA TYR A 63 3.67 4.98 -13.68
C TYR A 63 5.10 5.45 -13.54
N THR A 64 5.33 6.75 -13.74
CA THR A 64 6.54 7.42 -13.29
C THR A 64 6.19 8.50 -12.29
N VAL A 65 7.09 8.75 -11.35
CA VAL A 65 6.98 9.85 -10.39
C VAL A 65 8.07 10.86 -10.68
N SER A 66 7.72 12.13 -10.68
CA SER A 66 8.69 13.20 -10.89
C SER A 66 8.53 14.33 -9.90
N PHE A 67 9.63 14.99 -9.61
CA PHE A 67 9.69 16.24 -8.87
C PHE A 67 10.40 17.29 -9.70
N LYS A 68 9.74 18.40 -10.01
CA LYS A 68 10.20 19.38 -10.98
C LYS A 68 10.46 18.69 -12.33
N ASP A 69 11.66 18.84 -12.88
CA ASP A 69 12.06 18.28 -14.17
C ASP A 69 12.77 16.91 -14.05
N THR A 70 12.82 16.36 -12.83
CA THR A 70 13.59 15.15 -12.54
C THR A 70 12.67 13.98 -12.27
N THR A 71 12.89 12.85 -12.96
CA THR A 71 12.22 11.58 -12.68
C THR A 71 12.88 10.88 -11.50
N VAL A 72 12.06 10.35 -10.61
CA VAL A 72 12.50 9.58 -9.44
C VAL A 72 12.74 8.14 -9.83
N ALA A 73 13.95 7.64 -9.55
CA ALA A 73 14.26 6.23 -9.65
C ALA A 73 14.62 5.67 -8.27
N VAL A 74 14.22 4.44 -8.00
CA VAL A 74 14.46 3.74 -6.73
C VAL A 74 15.43 2.60 -6.96
N GLN A 75 16.52 2.58 -6.21
CA GLN A 75 17.48 1.48 -6.22
C GLN A 75 17.65 0.95 -4.81
N ASP A 76 17.03 -0.19 -4.54
CA ASP A 76 17.19 -0.94 -3.30
C ASP A 76 18.26 -2.02 -3.51
N ASN A 77 19.40 -1.89 -2.83
CA ASN A 77 20.55 -2.75 -3.00
C ASN A 77 20.26 -4.20 -2.51
N PRO A 78 20.60 -5.26 -3.25
CA PRO A 78 21.35 -5.34 -4.53
C PRO A 78 20.50 -5.32 -5.81
N LYS A 79 19.34 -4.71 -5.81
CA LYS A 79 18.35 -4.81 -6.88
C LYS A 79 18.52 -3.81 -8.01
N PRO A 80 17.95 -4.12 -9.19
CA PRO A 80 18.00 -3.21 -10.32
C PRO A 80 17.27 -1.90 -10.01
N LEU A 81 17.67 -0.86 -10.72
CA LEU A 81 17.06 0.44 -10.75
C LEU A 81 15.61 0.34 -11.26
N ALA A 82 14.67 0.93 -10.53
CA ALA A 82 13.28 1.02 -10.94
C ALA A 82 12.87 2.49 -11.06
N ASN A 83 12.56 2.93 -12.27
CA ASN A 83 11.99 4.24 -12.59
C ASN A 83 10.57 4.17 -13.13
N LYS A 84 10.07 2.95 -13.37
CA LYS A 84 8.68 2.64 -13.68
C LYS A 84 8.07 1.88 -12.53
N PHE A 85 6.85 2.24 -12.17
CA PHE A 85 6.13 1.66 -11.05
C PHE A 85 4.85 0.99 -11.54
N LYS A 86 4.52 -0.16 -10.97
CA LYS A 86 3.29 -0.88 -11.22
C LYS A 86 2.06 -0.17 -10.63
N GLU A 87 2.28 0.52 -9.52
CA GLU A 87 1.28 1.32 -8.83
C GLU A 87 1.91 2.65 -8.41
N ALA A 88 1.14 3.73 -8.52
CA ALA A 88 1.51 5.03 -7.96
C ALA A 88 0.25 5.76 -7.49
N ARG A 89 0.22 6.17 -6.22
CA ARG A 89 -0.94 6.81 -5.60
C ARG A 89 -0.50 7.88 -4.60
N PHE A 90 -1.09 9.06 -4.67
CA PHE A 90 -0.91 10.06 -3.63
C PHE A 90 -1.48 9.56 -2.30
N ILE A 91 -0.71 9.72 -1.22
CA ILE A 91 -1.13 9.39 0.14
C ILE A 91 -1.42 10.62 0.99
N ASN A 92 -1.33 11.80 0.41
CA ASN A 92 -1.78 13.05 1.04
C ASN A 92 -2.40 14.01 0.02
N THR A 93 -3.24 14.92 0.50
CA THR A 93 -3.94 15.90 -0.32
C THR A 93 -2.99 16.98 -0.85
N GLN A 94 -1.84 17.19 -0.21
CA GLN A 94 -0.80 18.14 -0.58
C GLN A 94 0.02 17.70 -1.79
N LYS A 95 -0.12 16.43 -2.21
CA LYS A 95 0.65 15.82 -3.30
C LYS A 95 2.16 15.85 -3.07
N THR A 96 2.59 15.78 -1.83
CA THR A 96 4.01 15.72 -1.44
C THR A 96 4.47 14.31 -1.08
N ALA A 97 3.56 13.33 -1.07
CA ALA A 97 3.88 11.94 -0.81
C ALA A 97 3.10 11.00 -1.74
N VAL A 98 3.82 10.06 -2.35
CA VAL A 98 3.29 9.07 -3.28
C VAL A 98 3.71 7.68 -2.82
N LEU A 99 2.72 6.78 -2.63
CA LEU A 99 2.96 5.36 -2.50
C LEU A 99 3.22 4.79 -3.89
N VAL A 100 4.31 4.06 -4.04
CA VAL A 100 4.67 3.37 -5.28
C VAL A 100 4.93 1.89 -5.02
N GLN A 101 4.59 1.05 -6.00
CA GLN A 101 4.95 -0.35 -6.03
C GLN A 101 5.91 -0.60 -7.20
N VAL A 102 7.09 -1.10 -6.90
CA VAL A 102 8.08 -1.44 -7.92
C VAL A 102 7.71 -2.78 -8.54
N GLU A 103 7.81 -2.90 -9.84
CA GLU A 103 7.74 -4.19 -10.52
C GLU A 103 9.11 -4.87 -10.38
N ASP A 104 9.11 -6.01 -9.72
CA ASP A 104 10.30 -6.86 -9.64
C ASP A 104 10.22 -7.85 -10.81
N GLY A 105 11.20 -7.81 -11.70
CA GLY A 105 11.23 -8.65 -12.91
C GLY A 105 11.21 -10.16 -12.67
N THR A 106 11.18 -10.62 -11.41
CA THR A 106 10.98 -12.03 -11.06
C THR A 106 9.51 -12.42 -10.98
N GLY A 107 8.58 -11.45 -11.03
CA GLY A 107 7.14 -11.67 -10.96
C GLY A 107 6.62 -12.13 -9.59
N LEU A 108 7.49 -12.34 -8.61
CA LEU A 108 7.12 -12.92 -7.33
C LEU A 108 6.74 -11.88 -6.29
N VAL A 109 7.27 -10.66 -6.39
CA VAL A 109 7.08 -9.67 -5.34
C VAL A 109 7.45 -8.26 -5.78
N SER A 110 6.57 -7.36 -5.42
CA SER A 110 6.74 -5.96 -5.72
C SER A 110 6.77 -5.17 -4.42
N PRO A 111 7.95 -4.73 -3.95
CA PRO A 111 8.05 -3.93 -2.74
C PRO A 111 7.37 -2.58 -2.89
N PHE A 112 6.87 -2.07 -1.78
CA PHE A 112 6.27 -0.75 -1.69
C PHE A 112 7.24 0.26 -1.10
N TYR A 113 7.18 1.47 -1.66
CA TYR A 113 7.94 2.61 -1.14
C TYR A 113 7.05 3.84 -1.09
N VAL A 114 7.42 4.78 -0.22
CA VAL A 114 6.87 6.13 -0.23
C VAL A 114 7.93 7.07 -0.77
N VAL A 115 7.62 7.70 -1.89
CA VAL A 115 8.37 8.84 -2.41
C VAL A 115 7.77 10.08 -1.79
N SER A 116 8.56 10.86 -1.06
CA SER A 116 8.06 12.05 -0.36
C SER A 116 8.98 13.25 -0.55
N ILE A 117 8.41 14.43 -0.34
CA ILE A 117 9.16 15.68 -0.26
C ILE A 117 9.18 16.10 1.21
N THR A 118 10.37 16.39 1.72
CA THR A 118 10.58 16.96 3.03
C THR A 118 11.63 18.07 2.93
N ASP A 119 11.30 19.27 3.36
CA ASP A 119 12.15 20.46 3.22
C ASP A 119 12.63 20.71 1.78
N GLY A 120 11.74 20.48 0.81
CA GLY A 120 12.02 20.67 -0.61
C GLY A 120 12.94 19.63 -1.24
N LYS A 121 13.27 18.55 -0.52
CA LYS A 121 14.10 17.44 -0.99
C LYS A 121 13.27 16.17 -1.12
N VAL A 122 13.50 15.41 -2.18
CA VAL A 122 12.89 14.10 -2.37
C VAL A 122 13.61 13.08 -1.52
N SER A 123 12.84 12.23 -0.87
CA SER A 123 13.33 11.05 -0.17
C SER A 123 12.46 9.83 -0.52
N VAL A 124 13.02 8.64 -0.36
CA VAL A 124 12.32 7.37 -0.57
C VAL A 124 12.40 6.56 0.71
N THR A 125 11.24 6.07 1.18
CA THR A 125 11.10 5.27 2.39
C THR A 125 10.53 3.91 2.04
N SER A 126 11.17 2.83 2.46
CA SER A 126 10.69 1.46 2.26
C SER A 126 9.55 1.15 3.22
N LEU A 127 8.45 0.61 2.70
CA LEU A 127 7.34 0.08 3.50
C LEU A 127 7.45 -1.44 3.66
N ASN A 128 8.66 -1.94 3.82
CA ASN A 128 8.88 -3.34 4.10
C ASN A 128 9.11 -3.54 5.60
N ARG A 129 8.40 -4.49 6.20
CA ARG A 129 8.62 -4.93 7.59
C ARG A 129 9.19 -6.33 7.60
N ALA A 130 10.35 -6.47 8.23
CA ALA A 130 10.97 -7.78 8.38
C ALA A 130 10.06 -8.75 9.15
N SER A 131 10.09 -10.03 8.78
CA SER A 131 9.53 -11.15 9.53
C SER A 131 10.58 -12.26 9.62
N ASN A 132 10.24 -13.42 10.13
CA ASN A 132 11.19 -14.54 10.26
C ASN A 132 11.58 -15.21 8.93
N GLY A 133 11.01 -14.79 7.82
CA GLY A 133 11.27 -15.39 6.50
C GLY A 133 12.52 -14.83 5.82
N LYS A 134 13.40 -15.70 5.32
CA LYS A 134 14.61 -15.31 4.59
C LYS A 134 14.34 -14.44 3.35
N ASN A 135 13.14 -14.57 2.75
CA ASN A 135 12.72 -13.86 1.54
C ASN A 135 11.65 -12.80 1.81
N ASP A 136 11.58 -12.31 3.01
CA ASP A 136 10.50 -11.49 3.51
C ASP A 136 10.33 -10.16 2.75
N LYS A 137 11.43 -9.55 2.33
CA LYS A 137 11.39 -8.35 1.48
C LYS A 137 10.65 -8.58 0.16
N LYS A 138 10.41 -9.81 -0.22
CA LYS A 138 9.73 -10.18 -1.46
C LYS A 138 8.25 -10.47 -1.28
N TYR A 139 7.77 -10.67 -0.06
CA TYR A 139 6.37 -11.00 0.17
C TYR A 139 5.49 -9.76 0.08
N THR A 140 4.41 -9.85 -0.67
CA THR A 140 3.38 -8.81 -0.71
C THR A 140 1.97 -9.39 -0.80
N LYS A 141 1.06 -8.83 -0.04
CA LYS A 141 -0.39 -9.01 -0.19
C LYS A 141 -0.99 -7.94 -1.11
N GLY A 142 -0.20 -6.94 -1.49
CA GLY A 142 -0.68 -5.81 -2.28
C GLY A 142 -1.39 -4.74 -1.44
N ILE A 143 -2.19 -3.95 -2.14
CA ILE A 143 -3.02 -2.89 -1.55
C ILE A 143 -4.44 -3.41 -1.39
N GLN A 144 -5.05 -3.16 -0.23
CA GLN A 144 -6.44 -3.46 0.07
C GLN A 144 -7.15 -2.17 0.50
N GLU A 145 -8.32 -1.89 -0.08
CA GLU A 145 -9.11 -0.73 0.27
C GLU A 145 -9.82 -0.96 1.61
N MET A 146 -9.56 -0.10 2.59
CA MET A 146 -10.24 -0.11 3.87
C MET A 146 -11.44 0.83 3.87
N SER A 147 -11.31 1.96 3.18
CA SER A 147 -12.35 2.97 2.94
C SER A 147 -11.88 3.90 1.82
N LEU A 148 -12.72 4.85 1.41
CA LEU A 148 -12.35 5.87 0.42
C LEU A 148 -11.09 6.67 0.76
N SER A 149 -10.74 6.76 2.05
CA SER A 149 -9.62 7.56 2.55
C SER A 149 -8.56 6.77 3.30
N ASN A 150 -8.64 5.44 3.31
CA ASN A 150 -7.68 4.60 4.03
C ASN A 150 -7.44 3.30 3.26
N ILE A 151 -6.19 2.88 3.23
CA ILE A 151 -5.76 1.63 2.60
C ILE A 151 -4.91 0.81 3.56
N ILE A 152 -4.81 -0.48 3.27
CA ILE A 152 -3.88 -1.40 3.91
C ILE A 152 -2.85 -1.82 2.87
N VAL A 153 -1.58 -1.78 3.24
CA VAL A 153 -0.46 -2.22 2.42
C VAL A 153 0.17 -3.45 3.06
N ASN A 154 0.21 -4.55 2.34
CA ASN A 154 0.84 -5.82 2.73
C ASN A 154 0.35 -6.44 4.06
N ASN A 155 -0.81 -6.07 4.59
CA ASN A 155 -1.22 -6.34 5.97
C ASN A 155 -0.23 -5.80 7.03
N ASP A 156 0.70 -4.97 6.64
CA ASP A 156 1.74 -4.41 7.52
C ASP A 156 1.50 -2.97 7.91
N PHE A 157 0.83 -2.21 7.04
CA PHE A 157 0.62 -0.77 7.25
C PHE A 157 -0.80 -0.36 6.89
N ALA A 158 -1.43 0.43 7.76
CA ALA A 158 -2.63 1.18 7.45
C ALA A 158 -2.24 2.62 7.11
N ILE A 159 -2.70 3.14 5.98
CA ILE A 159 -2.35 4.48 5.49
C ILE A 159 -3.60 5.34 5.37
N ALA A 160 -3.56 6.53 5.97
CA ALA A 160 -4.59 7.55 5.79
C ALA A 160 -4.23 8.43 4.58
N LEU A 161 -5.02 8.35 3.51
CA LEU A 161 -4.76 9.03 2.22
C LEU A 161 -4.99 10.54 2.25
N VAL A 162 -5.49 11.08 3.34
CA VAL A 162 -5.73 12.52 3.49
C VAL A 162 -4.47 13.25 3.94
N ASN A 163 -3.74 12.66 4.87
CA ASN A 163 -2.61 13.30 5.53
C ASN A 163 -1.30 12.49 5.44
N GLY A 164 -1.28 11.38 4.71
CA GLY A 164 -0.10 10.55 4.55
C GLY A 164 0.35 9.81 5.82
N LYS A 165 -0.49 9.78 6.86
CA LYS A 165 -0.10 9.13 8.11
C LYS A 165 -0.11 7.62 7.97
N ILE A 166 1.01 6.99 8.31
CA ILE A 166 1.23 5.56 8.22
C ILE A 166 1.24 4.97 9.63
N TYR A 167 0.46 3.90 9.81
CA TYR A 167 0.36 3.17 11.07
C TYR A 167 0.82 1.73 10.83
N PRO A 168 1.95 1.31 11.42
CA PRO A 168 2.33 -0.09 11.39
C PRO A 168 1.27 -0.94 12.10
N ILE A 169 0.73 -1.94 11.39
CA ILE A 169 -0.24 -2.87 11.96
C ILE A 169 0.51 -3.82 12.89
N LYS A 170 0.11 -3.85 14.16
CA LYS A 170 0.77 -4.69 15.15
C LYS A 170 0.56 -6.17 14.84
N ARG A 171 1.59 -6.96 15.03
CA ARG A 171 1.58 -8.42 14.97
C ARG A 171 1.53 -8.99 16.38
N GLN A 172 1.03 -10.19 16.54
CA GLN A 172 1.02 -10.86 17.85
C GLN A 172 2.43 -11.20 18.31
N GLN A 173 3.25 -11.67 17.38
CA GLN A 173 4.67 -11.93 17.60
C GLN A 173 5.50 -11.06 16.66
N GLU A 174 6.58 -10.52 17.20
CA GLU A 174 7.56 -9.77 16.41
C GLU A 174 8.08 -10.62 15.28
N GLY A 175 8.28 -10.40 14.17
CA GLY A 175 8.75 -11.29 13.10
C GLY A 175 7.67 -12.15 12.43
N GLU A 176 6.46 -12.21 12.96
CA GLU A 176 5.33 -12.86 12.32
C GLU A 176 4.78 -11.95 11.19
N ARG A 177 4.09 -12.56 10.22
CA ARG A 177 3.36 -11.82 9.19
C ARG A 177 1.88 -12.20 9.23
N ILE A 178 1.00 -11.24 9.15
CA ILE A 178 -0.43 -11.50 9.03
C ILE A 178 -0.68 -12.10 7.65
N GLN A 179 -0.91 -13.42 7.60
CA GLN A 179 -1.11 -14.18 6.36
C GLN A 179 -2.54 -14.08 5.82
N GLY A 180 -3.49 -13.71 6.69
CA GLY A 180 -4.90 -13.67 6.38
C GLY A 180 -5.28 -12.61 5.36
N ASP A 181 -6.50 -12.74 4.85
CA ASP A 181 -7.10 -11.72 4.00
C ASP A 181 -7.87 -10.72 4.86
N PHE A 182 -7.73 -9.44 4.55
CA PHE A 182 -8.52 -8.40 5.19
C PHE A 182 -10.00 -8.61 4.86
N LEU A 183 -10.83 -8.60 5.90
CA LEU A 183 -12.24 -8.85 5.76
C LEU A 183 -13.07 -7.57 5.83
N PHE A 184 -12.93 -6.86 6.93
CA PHE A 184 -13.55 -5.56 7.18
C PHE A 184 -12.99 -4.91 8.45
N ASN A 185 -13.50 -3.74 8.78
CA ASN A 185 -13.11 -2.99 9.97
C ASN A 185 -14.32 -2.66 10.86
N SER A 186 -14.04 -2.28 12.10
CA SER A 186 -15.05 -1.78 13.04
C SER A 186 -15.73 -0.50 12.51
N SER A 187 -16.90 -0.17 13.07
CA SER A 187 -17.64 1.05 12.69
C SER A 187 -16.83 2.33 12.92
N ASP A 188 -15.98 2.37 13.93
CA ASP A 188 -15.07 3.47 14.21
C ASP A 188 -13.79 3.43 13.35
N LYS A 189 -13.68 2.43 12.45
CA LYS A 189 -12.57 2.20 11.50
C LYS A 189 -11.20 2.03 12.14
N LYS A 190 -11.11 1.68 13.43
CA LYS A 190 -9.83 1.52 14.12
C LYS A 190 -9.39 0.08 14.27
N THR A 191 -10.32 -0.87 14.35
CA THR A 191 -10.02 -2.29 14.43
C THR A 191 -10.16 -2.94 13.07
N LEU A 192 -9.08 -3.54 12.60
CA LEU A 192 -9.01 -4.33 11.37
C LEU A 192 -9.23 -5.80 11.71
N VAL A 193 -9.94 -6.50 10.85
CA VAL A 193 -10.22 -7.94 10.98
C VAL A 193 -9.66 -8.66 9.76
N PHE A 194 -8.82 -9.67 10.02
CA PHE A 194 -8.26 -10.54 9.00
C PHE A 194 -8.69 -11.98 9.27
N VAL A 195 -9.04 -12.71 8.21
CA VAL A 195 -9.28 -14.16 8.29
C VAL A 195 -7.95 -14.88 8.12
N THR A 196 -7.53 -15.62 9.13
CA THR A 196 -6.25 -16.35 9.14
C THR A 196 -6.51 -17.84 9.34
N GLY A 197 -6.84 -18.55 8.26
CA GLY A 197 -7.20 -19.96 8.34
C GLY A 197 -8.48 -20.19 9.15
N ASN A 198 -8.36 -20.67 10.38
CA ASN A 198 -9.48 -20.96 11.29
C ASN A 198 -9.67 -19.93 12.40
N SER A 199 -9.20 -18.73 12.22
CA SER A 199 -9.35 -17.67 13.22
C SER A 199 -9.51 -16.28 12.59
N LEU A 200 -10.01 -15.34 13.40
CA LEU A 200 -10.02 -13.92 13.11
C LEU A 200 -8.89 -13.25 13.88
N TYR A 201 -7.91 -12.76 13.16
CA TYR A 201 -6.92 -11.84 13.71
C TYR A 201 -7.51 -10.44 13.70
N GLN A 202 -7.66 -9.85 14.87
CA GLN A 202 -8.23 -8.52 15.04
C GLN A 202 -7.17 -7.59 15.64
N VAL A 203 -7.02 -6.39 15.11
CA VAL A 203 -6.03 -5.43 15.59
C VAL A 203 -6.54 -4.00 15.51
N ASN A 204 -6.50 -3.29 16.62
CA ASN A 204 -6.64 -1.86 16.60
C ASN A 204 -5.31 -1.26 16.14
N TYR A 205 -5.23 -0.82 14.88
CA TYR A 205 -3.98 -0.38 14.28
C TYR A 205 -3.43 0.91 14.89
N ARG A 206 -4.25 1.67 15.64
CA ARG A 206 -3.78 2.88 16.32
C ARG A 206 -3.17 2.59 17.69
N THR A 207 -3.82 1.75 18.48
CA THR A 207 -3.34 1.39 19.84
C THR A 207 -2.42 0.19 19.82
N GLY A 208 -2.49 -0.62 18.79
CA GLY A 208 -1.77 -1.89 18.67
C GLY A 208 -2.37 -3.00 19.55
N GLU A 209 -3.55 -2.83 20.08
CA GLU A 209 -4.24 -3.88 20.83
C GLU A 209 -4.74 -4.96 19.86
N THR A 210 -4.50 -6.23 20.18
CA THR A 210 -4.84 -7.36 19.33
C THR A 210 -5.78 -8.33 20.05
N ASN A 211 -6.62 -9.01 19.29
CA ASN A 211 -7.43 -10.13 19.75
C ASN A 211 -7.47 -11.20 18.65
N ASN A 212 -7.27 -12.44 19.02
CA ASN A 212 -7.42 -13.58 18.12
C ASN A 212 -8.64 -14.39 18.54
N LEU A 213 -9.59 -14.55 17.63
CA LEU A 213 -10.85 -15.27 17.87
C LEU A 213 -10.90 -16.50 16.97
N ALA A 214 -10.95 -17.68 17.59
CA ALA A 214 -11.10 -18.93 16.84
C ALA A 214 -12.44 -18.95 16.09
N LEU A 215 -12.43 -19.48 14.87
CA LEU A 215 -13.62 -19.68 14.06
C LEU A 215 -14.03 -21.15 14.10
N PRO A 216 -15.32 -21.47 14.28
CA PRO A 216 -15.83 -22.81 14.02
C PRO A 216 -15.50 -23.24 12.59
N ALA A 217 -15.19 -24.54 12.40
CA ALA A 217 -14.80 -25.07 11.09
C ALA A 217 -15.85 -24.78 10.00
N LYS A 218 -17.14 -24.83 10.34
CA LYS A 218 -18.25 -24.50 9.44
C LYS A 218 -18.14 -23.06 8.90
N VAL A 219 -17.78 -22.11 9.76
CA VAL A 219 -17.63 -20.69 9.37
C VAL A 219 -16.34 -20.49 8.57
N ALA A 220 -15.23 -21.07 9.04
CA ALA A 220 -13.93 -20.94 8.38
C ALA A 220 -13.89 -21.53 6.96
N GLN A 221 -14.71 -22.54 6.69
CA GLN A 221 -14.83 -23.22 5.40
C GLN A 221 -16.00 -22.73 4.54
N SER A 222 -16.75 -21.73 5.01
CA SER A 222 -17.85 -21.17 4.24
C SER A 222 -17.37 -20.50 2.96
N ALA A 223 -18.15 -20.61 1.90
CA ALA A 223 -17.92 -19.90 0.65
C ALA A 223 -18.05 -18.36 0.83
N ASP A 224 -18.79 -17.91 1.84
CA ASP A 224 -18.96 -16.49 2.19
C ASP A 224 -18.72 -16.28 3.70
N VAL A 225 -17.47 -16.39 4.09
CA VAL A 225 -17.02 -16.18 5.48
C VAL A 225 -17.42 -14.80 5.99
N ALA A 226 -17.42 -13.78 5.12
CA ALA A 226 -17.77 -12.42 5.50
C ALA A 226 -19.22 -12.31 5.97
N ASN A 227 -20.14 -12.97 5.28
CA ASN A 227 -21.54 -12.97 5.64
C ASN A 227 -21.81 -13.80 6.91
N GLU A 228 -21.20 -14.97 7.05
CA GLU A 228 -21.29 -15.80 8.27
C GLU A 228 -20.85 -15.00 9.50
N ILE A 229 -19.75 -14.25 9.38
CA ILE A 229 -19.27 -13.43 10.49
C ILE A 229 -20.22 -12.26 10.78
N ARG A 230 -20.77 -11.60 9.77
CA ARG A 230 -21.74 -10.50 9.99
C ARG A 230 -23.01 -10.98 10.70
N GLN A 231 -23.44 -12.21 10.46
CA GLN A 231 -24.63 -12.79 11.08
C GLN A 231 -24.36 -13.37 12.48
N GLY A 232 -23.25 -14.09 12.62
CA GLY A 232 -22.94 -14.83 13.84
C GLY A 232 -22.11 -14.06 14.87
N TYR A 233 -21.69 -12.84 14.58
CA TYR A 233 -20.76 -12.07 15.44
C TYR A 233 -21.23 -10.63 15.62
N SER A 234 -20.93 -10.06 16.76
CA SER A 234 -21.22 -8.66 17.07
C SER A 234 -19.99 -7.95 17.64
N TRP A 235 -19.96 -6.64 17.43
CA TRP A 235 -18.90 -5.80 17.99
C TRP A 235 -19.15 -5.57 19.48
N ALA A 236 -18.14 -5.83 20.29
CA ALA A 236 -18.14 -5.54 21.71
C ALA A 236 -16.93 -4.67 22.08
N THR A 237 -17.17 -3.61 22.82
CA THR A 237 -16.11 -2.71 23.27
C THR A 237 -15.59 -3.17 24.63
N ASN A 238 -14.28 -3.31 24.75
CA ASN A 238 -13.63 -3.67 25.99
C ASN A 238 -13.44 -2.45 26.93
N ALA A 239 -12.93 -2.68 28.13
CA ALA A 239 -12.71 -1.63 29.14
C ALA A 239 -11.72 -0.53 28.69
N LYS A 240 -10.90 -0.79 27.67
CA LYS A 240 -9.96 0.18 27.08
C LYS A 240 -10.55 0.98 25.92
N GLY A 241 -11.83 0.75 25.61
CA GLY A 241 -12.51 1.43 24.51
C GLY A 241 -12.19 0.86 23.12
N THR A 242 -11.59 -0.33 23.05
CA THR A 242 -11.33 -1.01 21.78
C THR A 242 -12.48 -1.97 21.45
N SER A 243 -13.02 -1.87 20.25
CA SER A 243 -14.06 -2.77 19.76
C SER A 243 -13.45 -3.97 19.06
N PHE A 244 -13.85 -5.17 19.47
CA PHE A 244 -13.53 -6.44 18.85
C PHE A 244 -14.79 -7.23 18.55
N LEU A 245 -14.75 -8.07 17.52
CA LEU A 245 -15.80 -9.04 17.26
C LEU A 245 -15.81 -10.12 18.34
N LYS A 246 -17.00 -10.48 18.76
CA LYS A 246 -17.28 -11.64 19.59
C LYS A 246 -18.36 -12.47 18.92
N GLN A 247 -18.28 -13.77 19.07
CA GLN A 247 -19.35 -14.66 18.64
C GLN A 247 -20.62 -14.35 19.44
N ASN A 248 -21.73 -14.24 18.75
CA ASN A 248 -23.02 -14.13 19.41
C ASN A 248 -23.27 -15.40 20.21
N PRO A 249 -23.86 -15.32 21.41
CA PRO A 249 -24.27 -16.52 22.12
C PRO A 249 -25.25 -17.30 21.23
N ASP A 250 -25.06 -18.62 21.18
CA ASP A 250 -26.05 -19.48 20.55
C ASP A 250 -27.39 -19.24 21.18
N ASP A 251 -28.39 -18.87 20.39
CA ASP A 251 -29.74 -18.72 20.86
C ASP A 251 -30.36 -20.12 21.02
N ASN A 252 -29.98 -20.80 22.12
CA ASN A 252 -30.50 -22.11 22.47
C ASN A 252 -31.90 -22.02 23.09
N ARG A 253 -32.58 -20.87 22.95
CA ARG A 253 -33.96 -20.80 23.37
C ARG A 253 -34.79 -21.69 22.45
N ILE A 254 -35.27 -22.81 23.02
CA ILE A 254 -36.35 -23.57 22.44
C ILE A 254 -37.57 -22.65 22.52
N VAL A 255 -37.90 -22.03 21.38
CA VAL A 255 -39.17 -21.27 21.29
C VAL A 255 -40.25 -22.35 21.27
N ASP A 256 -40.92 -22.56 22.40
CA ASP A 256 -42.10 -23.42 22.45
C ASP A 256 -43.23 -22.70 21.70
N ILE A 257 -43.44 -23.13 20.45
CA ILE A 257 -44.48 -22.57 19.58
C ILE A 257 -45.87 -22.77 20.17
N SER A 258 -46.04 -23.63 21.17
CA SER A 258 -47.32 -23.86 21.86
C SER A 258 -47.79 -22.65 22.67
N GLU A 259 -46.88 -21.77 23.11
CA GLU A 259 -47.23 -20.55 23.82
C GLU A 259 -47.90 -19.49 22.92
N PHE A 260 -47.81 -19.60 21.62
CA PHE A 260 -48.41 -18.67 20.67
C PHE A 260 -49.78 -19.13 20.10
N LYS A 261 -50.28 -20.28 20.50
CA LYS A 261 -51.65 -20.73 20.19
C LYS A 261 -52.60 -20.27 21.28
N LYS A 262 -53.15 -19.09 21.13
CA LYS A 262 -54.39 -18.68 21.75
C LYS A 262 -55.50 -18.64 20.72
#